data_d7ce60e1aa0694a24d09c8bdf154dac7
#
_entry.id   d7ce60e1aa0694a24d09c8bdf154dac7
#
_cell.length_a   1.000
_cell.length_b   1.000
_cell.length_c   1.000
_cell.angle_alpha   90.00
_cell.angle_beta   90.00
_cell.angle_gamma   90.00
#
_symmetry.space_group_name_H-M   'P 1'
#
loop_
_entity.id
_entity.type
_entity.pdbx_description
1 polymer ?
#
loop_
_entity_poly.entity_id
_entity_poly.type
_entity_poly.pdbx_seq_one_letter_code
_entity_poly.pdbx_strand_id
1 'polypeptide(L)'
;MPKLLAARVALILAAGLNLVPLAYTGLLIASGTSAGGDYDARLRFIAANPVMWSLGWVLWMGGTVGLVLSIWTLNRVMRDRPGSNATLLSLATVFAILGGASDIVGDAIQVTTYPTLAAQYVAGGDPGTQTTRLLFDLVDHLSTALSGGVANTLYFVAGVLVVIALARVGDFPRWITALGGVAWLATLGATPAIFFPSIAPVAVASALFLYSAWLGAIVIWGMGTRSTLASRFTSSAPRV
;
A
#
# COMPACT_ATOMS: atom_id res chain seq x y z
N MET A 1 3.47 28.60 -0.37
CA MET A 1 3.10 28.00 0.93
C MET A 1 1.91 27.02 0.85
N PRO A 2 0.76 27.32 0.23
CA PRO A 2 -0.41 26.41 0.26
C PRO A 2 -0.15 25.05 -0.39
N LYS A 3 0.61 24.98 -1.50
CA LYS A 3 0.93 23.70 -2.18
C LYS A 3 1.72 22.72 -1.31
N LEU A 4 2.60 23.21 -0.45
CA LEU A 4 3.40 22.36 0.42
C LEU A 4 2.61 21.84 1.62
N LEU A 5 1.71 22.65 2.17
CA LEU A 5 0.78 22.22 3.22
C LEU A 5 -0.14 21.12 2.69
N ALA A 6 -0.73 21.31 1.51
CA ALA A 6 -1.57 20.30 0.86
C ALA A 6 -0.81 18.97 0.63
N ALA A 7 0.46 19.03 0.19
CA ALA A 7 1.27 17.84 0.02
C ALA A 7 1.56 17.12 1.35
N ARG A 8 1.85 17.86 2.43
CA ARG A 8 2.02 17.27 3.77
C ARG A 8 0.76 16.55 4.24
N VAL A 9 -0.39 17.21 4.11
CA VAL A 9 -1.69 16.62 4.49
C VAL A 9 -1.95 15.37 3.67
N ALA A 10 -1.72 15.41 2.35
CA ALA A 10 -1.91 14.24 1.48
C ALA A 10 -1.02 13.06 1.88
N LEU A 11 0.25 13.28 2.24
CA LEU A 11 1.16 12.21 2.67
C LEU A 11 0.80 11.66 4.06
N ILE A 12 0.34 12.51 4.98
CA ILE A 12 -0.15 12.07 6.31
C ILE A 12 -1.42 11.23 6.14
N LEU A 13 -2.36 11.69 5.32
CA LEU A 13 -3.57 10.92 5.01
C LEU A 13 -3.24 9.59 4.35
N ALA A 14 -2.30 9.57 3.40
CA ALA A 14 -1.84 8.34 2.76
C ALA A 14 -1.26 7.34 3.79
N ALA A 15 -0.43 7.80 4.72
CA ALA A 15 0.08 6.95 5.79
C ALA A 15 -1.04 6.41 6.69
N GLY A 16 -1.99 7.25 7.08
CA GLY A 16 -3.15 6.86 7.89
C GLY A 16 -4.04 5.83 7.17
N LEU A 17 -4.33 6.07 5.89
CA LEU A 17 -5.12 5.14 5.07
C LEU A 17 -4.48 3.76 4.91
N ASN A 18 -3.16 3.62 5.10
CA ASN A 18 -2.49 2.32 5.10
C ASN A 18 -2.46 1.66 6.49
N LEU A 19 -2.38 2.43 7.57
CA LEU A 19 -2.34 1.89 8.92
C LEU A 19 -3.72 1.48 9.46
N VAL A 20 -4.78 2.18 9.06
CA VAL A 20 -6.16 1.86 9.49
C VAL A 20 -6.59 0.47 9.04
N PRO A 21 -6.51 0.08 7.75
CA PRO A 21 -6.87 -1.28 7.32
C PRO A 21 -6.00 -2.35 7.97
N LEU A 22 -4.70 -2.09 8.17
CA LEU A 22 -3.81 -3.02 8.86
C LEU A 22 -4.30 -3.30 10.28
N ALA A 23 -4.61 -2.25 11.05
CA ALA A 23 -5.13 -2.38 12.41
C ALA A 23 -6.50 -3.09 12.42
N TYR A 24 -7.41 -2.71 11.52
CA TYR A 24 -8.72 -3.33 11.39
C TYR A 24 -8.62 -4.82 11.09
N THR A 25 -7.78 -5.19 10.12
CA THR A 25 -7.56 -6.59 9.74
C THR A 25 -7.00 -7.39 10.91
N GLY A 26 -5.96 -6.89 11.56
CA GLY A 26 -5.32 -7.59 12.67
C GLY A 26 -6.21 -7.75 13.92
N LEU A 27 -7.09 -6.78 14.18
CA LEU A 27 -7.90 -6.79 15.40
C LEU A 27 -9.28 -7.43 15.20
N LEU A 28 -9.89 -7.29 14.02
CA LEU A 28 -11.29 -7.61 13.81
C LEU A 28 -11.53 -8.75 12.84
N ILE A 29 -10.76 -8.88 11.78
CA ILE A 29 -11.01 -9.88 10.73
C ILE A 29 -9.89 -10.90 10.54
N ALA A 30 -8.90 -10.95 11.42
CA ALA A 30 -7.78 -11.88 11.33
C ALA A 30 -8.20 -13.34 11.18
N SER A 31 -9.25 -13.77 11.89
CA SER A 31 -9.80 -15.13 11.82
C SER A 31 -10.38 -15.50 10.43
N GLY A 32 -10.76 -14.52 9.63
CA GLY A 32 -11.24 -14.71 8.26
C GLY A 32 -10.13 -14.71 7.20
N THR A 33 -8.90 -14.31 7.57
CA THR A 33 -7.75 -14.32 6.66
C THR A 33 -7.10 -15.70 6.62
N SER A 34 -6.24 -15.93 5.62
CA SER A 34 -5.46 -17.16 5.52
C SER A 34 -4.53 -17.40 6.72
N ALA A 35 -4.21 -16.35 7.49
CA ALA A 35 -3.45 -16.44 8.73
C ALA A 35 -4.20 -17.12 9.88
N GLY A 36 -5.52 -17.24 9.81
CA GLY A 36 -6.35 -17.92 10.80
C GLY A 36 -6.19 -19.43 10.86
N GLY A 37 -5.46 -20.04 9.92
CA GLY A 37 -4.97 -21.41 9.94
C GLY A 37 -6.01 -22.48 9.56
N ASP A 38 -7.19 -22.50 10.15
CA ASP A 38 -8.23 -23.47 9.85
C ASP A 38 -9.19 -22.94 8.76
N TYR A 39 -9.24 -23.66 7.65
CA TYR A 39 -10.05 -23.34 6.49
C TYR A 39 -11.56 -23.24 6.83
N ASP A 40 -12.07 -24.20 7.56
CA ASP A 40 -13.50 -24.25 7.92
C ASP A 40 -13.86 -23.12 8.89
N ALA A 41 -12.98 -22.86 9.86
CA ALA A 41 -13.15 -21.74 10.79
C ALA A 41 -13.13 -20.39 10.06
N ARG A 42 -12.24 -20.23 9.06
CA ARG A 42 -12.17 -19.06 8.19
C ARG A 42 -13.50 -18.80 7.47
N LEU A 43 -14.05 -19.81 6.78
CA LEU A 43 -15.31 -19.67 6.06
C LEU A 43 -16.49 -19.39 6.98
N ARG A 44 -16.57 -20.09 8.13
CA ARG A 44 -17.60 -19.82 9.15
C ARG A 44 -17.50 -18.41 9.69
N PHE A 45 -16.30 -17.90 9.93
CA PHE A 45 -16.09 -16.54 10.38
C PHE A 45 -16.61 -15.52 9.34
N ILE A 46 -16.25 -15.68 8.06
CA ILE A 46 -16.70 -14.78 6.98
C ILE A 46 -18.21 -14.83 6.83
N ALA A 47 -18.81 -16.02 6.85
CA ALA A 47 -20.26 -16.21 6.77
C ALA A 47 -21.01 -15.57 7.94
N ALA A 48 -20.46 -15.63 9.15
CA ALA A 48 -21.06 -15.05 10.35
C ALA A 48 -20.87 -13.51 10.42
N ASN A 49 -19.85 -12.96 9.74
CA ASN A 49 -19.46 -11.55 9.84
C ASN A 49 -19.31 -10.88 8.46
N PRO A 50 -20.28 -10.99 7.53
CA PRO A 50 -20.10 -10.56 6.13
C PRO A 50 -19.86 -9.05 6.00
N VAL A 51 -20.56 -8.22 6.80
CA VAL A 51 -20.41 -6.76 6.78
C VAL A 51 -19.05 -6.35 7.32
N MET A 52 -18.62 -6.94 8.44
CA MET A 52 -17.32 -6.65 9.05
C MET A 52 -16.17 -7.07 8.10
N TRP A 53 -16.28 -8.22 7.45
CA TRP A 53 -15.36 -8.67 6.43
C TRP A 53 -15.27 -7.68 5.26
N SER A 54 -16.40 -7.35 4.65
CA SER A 54 -16.46 -6.44 3.49
C SER A 54 -15.95 -5.05 3.83
N LEU A 55 -16.26 -4.52 5.02
CA LEU A 55 -15.75 -3.22 5.47
C LEU A 55 -14.21 -3.23 5.59
N GLY A 56 -13.63 -4.33 6.07
CA GLY A 56 -12.18 -4.47 6.14
C GLY A 56 -11.52 -4.29 4.77
N TRP A 57 -12.05 -4.94 3.74
CA TRP A 57 -11.50 -4.84 2.38
C TRP A 57 -11.79 -3.50 1.70
N VAL A 58 -12.92 -2.86 2.00
CA VAL A 58 -13.16 -1.47 1.57
C VAL A 58 -12.12 -0.53 2.20
N LEU A 59 -11.74 -0.75 3.45
CA LEU A 59 -10.65 0.01 4.08
C LEU A 59 -9.29 -0.25 3.39
N TRP A 60 -9.01 -1.50 2.96
CA TRP A 60 -7.81 -1.82 2.17
C TRP A 60 -7.79 -1.09 0.83
N MET A 61 -8.91 -1.00 0.12
CA MET A 61 -9.03 -0.15 -1.08
C MET A 61 -8.69 1.32 -0.77
N GLY A 62 -9.08 1.81 0.41
CA GLY A 62 -8.67 3.13 0.91
C GLY A 62 -7.15 3.25 1.05
N GLY A 63 -6.49 2.21 1.57
CA GLY A 63 -5.03 2.10 1.65
C GLY A 63 -4.38 2.18 0.27
N THR A 64 -4.90 1.43 -0.69
CA THR A 64 -4.49 1.46 -2.10
C THR A 64 -4.55 2.86 -2.68
N VAL A 65 -5.68 3.57 -2.50
CA VAL A 65 -5.82 4.96 -2.93
C VAL A 65 -4.79 5.86 -2.23
N GLY A 66 -4.55 5.66 -0.94
CA GLY A 66 -3.52 6.37 -0.17
C GLY A 66 -2.12 6.18 -0.76
N LEU A 67 -1.75 4.95 -1.14
CA LEU A 67 -0.47 4.66 -1.76
C LEU A 67 -0.30 5.41 -3.10
N VAL A 68 -1.28 5.29 -3.99
CA VAL A 68 -1.27 6.00 -5.29
C VAL A 68 -1.19 7.52 -5.08
N LEU A 69 -1.98 8.07 -4.14
CA LEU A 69 -1.97 9.48 -3.78
C LEU A 69 -0.59 9.94 -3.30
N SER A 70 0.11 9.13 -2.51
CA SER A 70 1.45 9.47 -2.02
C SER A 70 2.46 9.57 -3.15
N ILE A 71 2.52 8.58 -4.05
CA ILE A 71 3.42 8.57 -5.21
C ILE A 71 3.12 9.76 -6.14
N TRP A 72 1.84 10.01 -6.43
CA TRP A 72 1.41 11.16 -7.22
C TRP A 72 1.79 12.50 -6.57
N THR A 73 1.61 12.62 -5.25
CA THR A 73 1.99 13.82 -4.49
C THR A 73 3.50 14.07 -4.55
N LEU A 74 4.30 13.00 -4.37
CA LEU A 74 5.76 13.09 -4.50
C LEU A 74 6.17 13.51 -5.90
N ASN A 75 5.55 12.95 -6.95
CA ASN A 75 5.78 13.38 -8.32
C ASN A 75 5.52 14.90 -8.45
N ARG A 76 4.36 15.39 -8.02
CA ARG A 76 3.99 16.81 -8.14
C ARG A 76 4.92 17.76 -7.39
N VAL A 77 5.44 17.35 -6.23
CA VAL A 77 6.32 18.19 -5.41
C VAL A 77 7.77 18.15 -5.91
N MET A 78 8.18 17.03 -6.49
CA MET A 78 9.59 16.77 -6.79
C MET A 78 9.95 17.04 -8.25
N ARG A 79 9.01 16.93 -9.19
CA ARG A 79 9.29 16.98 -10.63
C ARG A 79 10.00 18.25 -11.12
N ASP A 80 9.76 19.39 -10.45
CA ASP A 80 10.30 20.70 -10.82
C ASP A 80 11.55 21.07 -10.00
N ARG A 81 12.10 20.15 -9.19
CA ARG A 81 13.31 20.38 -8.40
C ARG A 81 14.58 20.16 -9.23
N PRO A 82 15.65 20.94 -9.00
CA PRO A 82 16.96 20.68 -9.61
C PRO A 82 17.43 19.26 -9.32
N GLY A 83 17.96 18.58 -10.32
CA GLY A 83 18.40 17.17 -10.23
C GLY A 83 17.25 16.15 -10.29
N SER A 84 16.00 16.59 -10.27
CA SER A 84 14.85 15.68 -10.41
C SER A 84 14.81 15.04 -11.79
N ASN A 85 14.34 13.79 -11.84
CA ASN A 85 14.01 13.11 -13.08
C ASN A 85 12.49 12.95 -13.21
N ALA A 86 11.87 13.88 -13.92
CA ALA A 86 10.42 13.92 -14.13
C ALA A 86 9.89 12.65 -14.82
N THR A 87 10.69 12.03 -15.70
CA THR A 87 10.31 10.78 -16.37
C THR A 87 10.20 9.64 -15.37
N LEU A 88 11.19 9.46 -14.47
CA LEU A 88 11.11 8.42 -13.43
C LEU A 88 9.89 8.61 -12.53
N LEU A 89 9.62 9.85 -12.10
CA LEU A 89 8.47 10.16 -11.25
C LEU A 89 7.13 9.92 -11.98
N SER A 90 7.06 10.22 -13.27
CA SER A 90 5.87 9.93 -14.08
C SER A 90 5.66 8.44 -14.26
N LEU A 91 6.71 7.68 -14.56
CA LEU A 91 6.65 6.21 -14.64
C LEU A 91 6.26 5.60 -13.30
N ALA A 92 6.81 6.08 -12.19
CA ALA A 92 6.42 5.64 -10.85
C ALA A 92 4.91 5.82 -10.62
N THR A 93 4.36 6.96 -11.04
CA THR A 93 2.92 7.23 -10.92
C THR A 93 2.09 6.25 -11.77
N VAL A 94 2.52 5.95 -12.99
CA VAL A 94 1.85 4.97 -13.86
C VAL A 94 1.87 3.58 -13.22
N PHE A 95 3.02 3.11 -12.73
CA PHE A 95 3.11 1.81 -12.07
C PHE A 95 2.27 1.75 -10.78
N ALA A 96 2.23 2.83 -9.99
CA ALA A 96 1.38 2.90 -8.82
C ALA A 96 -0.11 2.82 -9.17
N ILE A 97 -0.56 3.48 -10.24
CA ILE A 97 -1.96 3.41 -10.71
C ILE A 97 -2.29 2.01 -11.21
N LEU A 98 -1.42 1.37 -11.99
CA LEU A 98 -1.64 0.00 -12.46
C LEU A 98 -1.68 -1.00 -11.30
N GLY A 99 -0.77 -0.85 -10.33
CA GLY A 99 -0.79 -1.64 -9.10
C GLY A 99 -2.08 -1.42 -8.33
N GLY A 100 -2.51 -0.16 -8.16
CA GLY A 100 -3.75 0.19 -7.49
C GLY A 100 -4.99 -0.38 -8.17
N ALA A 101 -5.03 -0.38 -9.50
CA ALA A 101 -6.13 -1.00 -10.25
C ALA A 101 -6.19 -2.52 -10.01
N SER A 102 -5.05 -3.21 -10.04
CA SER A 102 -4.96 -4.64 -9.75
C SER A 102 -5.41 -4.96 -8.31
N ASP A 103 -4.96 -4.16 -7.35
CA ASP A 103 -5.26 -4.31 -5.93
C ASP A 103 -6.76 -4.14 -5.65
N ILE A 104 -7.36 -3.07 -6.16
CA ILE A 104 -8.81 -2.80 -6.02
C ILE A 104 -9.64 -3.93 -6.62
N VAL A 105 -9.23 -4.53 -7.74
CA VAL A 105 -9.94 -5.68 -8.32
C VAL A 105 -9.85 -6.90 -7.39
N GLY A 106 -8.67 -7.19 -6.85
CA GLY A 106 -8.48 -8.26 -5.87
C GLY A 106 -9.34 -8.06 -4.61
N ASP A 107 -9.34 -6.84 -4.07
CA ASP A 107 -10.12 -6.49 -2.89
C ASP A 107 -11.64 -6.51 -3.16
N ALA A 108 -12.08 -6.09 -4.36
CA ALA A 108 -13.48 -6.15 -4.75
C ALA A 108 -14.02 -7.59 -4.79
N ILE A 109 -13.20 -8.55 -5.21
CA ILE A 109 -13.51 -9.96 -5.14
C ILE A 109 -13.72 -10.38 -3.67
N GLN A 110 -12.89 -9.93 -2.76
CA GLN A 110 -13.00 -10.22 -1.33
C GLN A 110 -14.27 -9.62 -0.71
N VAL A 111 -14.66 -8.43 -1.13
CA VAL A 111 -15.88 -7.75 -0.66
C VAL A 111 -17.14 -8.47 -1.12
N THR A 112 -17.18 -8.90 -2.38
CA THR A 112 -18.42 -9.34 -3.02
C THR A 112 -18.59 -10.85 -3.04
N THR A 113 -17.54 -11.57 -3.34
CA THR A 113 -17.61 -13.01 -3.63
C THR A 113 -17.40 -13.87 -2.38
N TYR A 114 -16.48 -13.48 -1.49
CA TYR A 114 -16.17 -14.29 -0.30
C TYR A 114 -17.37 -14.46 0.65
N PRO A 115 -18.11 -13.42 1.03
CA PRO A 115 -19.28 -13.60 1.91
C PRO A 115 -20.32 -14.54 1.29
N THR A 116 -20.52 -14.44 -0.03
CA THR A 116 -21.50 -15.29 -0.74
C THR A 116 -21.06 -16.75 -0.74
N LEU A 117 -19.81 -17.04 -1.10
CA LEU A 117 -19.28 -18.41 -1.10
C LEU A 117 -19.20 -18.99 0.32
N ALA A 118 -18.81 -18.19 1.30
CA ALA A 118 -18.78 -18.60 2.70
C ALA A 118 -20.17 -18.96 3.23
N ALA A 119 -21.18 -18.17 2.91
CA ALA A 119 -22.58 -18.46 3.27
C ALA A 119 -23.07 -19.74 2.60
N GLN A 120 -22.77 -19.96 1.31
CA GLN A 120 -23.12 -21.18 0.58
C GLN A 120 -22.41 -22.40 1.18
N TYR A 121 -21.14 -22.26 1.58
CA TYR A 121 -20.36 -23.32 2.23
C TYR A 121 -21.01 -23.77 3.54
N VAL A 122 -21.44 -22.83 4.38
CA VAL A 122 -22.08 -23.11 5.68
C VAL A 122 -23.48 -23.69 5.51
N ALA A 123 -24.22 -23.30 4.48
CA ALA A 123 -25.58 -23.76 4.20
C ALA A 123 -25.63 -25.09 3.44
N GLY A 124 -24.53 -25.50 2.75
CA GLY A 124 -24.50 -26.64 1.87
C GLY A 124 -24.32 -27.96 2.63
N GLY A 125 -24.94 -29.04 2.09
CA GLY A 125 -24.61 -30.44 2.39
C GLY A 125 -23.67 -30.98 1.30
N ASP A 126 -23.03 -32.14 1.55
CA ASP A 126 -22.28 -32.87 0.51
C ASP A 126 -23.24 -33.22 -0.68
N PRO A 127 -22.88 -32.99 -1.95
CA PRO A 127 -21.59 -32.55 -2.51
C PRO A 127 -21.43 -31.04 -2.73
N GLY A 128 -22.44 -30.23 -2.43
CA GLY A 128 -22.44 -28.77 -2.67
C GLY A 128 -21.29 -28.07 -1.94
N THR A 129 -20.99 -28.51 -0.73
CA THR A 129 -19.88 -28.00 0.10
C THR A 129 -18.52 -28.15 -0.59
N GLN A 130 -18.25 -29.31 -1.25
CA GLN A 130 -16.98 -29.54 -1.94
C GLN A 130 -16.82 -28.61 -3.15
N THR A 131 -17.86 -28.42 -3.94
CA THR A 131 -17.85 -27.51 -5.10
C THR A 131 -17.62 -26.07 -4.65
N THR A 132 -18.32 -25.63 -3.60
CA THR A 132 -18.16 -24.29 -3.04
C THR A 132 -16.74 -24.06 -2.50
N ARG A 133 -16.13 -25.09 -1.88
CA ARG A 133 -14.75 -25.05 -1.43
C ARG A 133 -13.77 -24.83 -2.57
N LEU A 134 -13.89 -25.60 -3.66
CA LEU A 134 -13.03 -25.44 -4.84
C LEU A 134 -13.17 -24.07 -5.48
N LEU A 135 -14.40 -23.55 -5.56
CA LEU A 135 -14.64 -22.17 -6.06
C LEU A 135 -14.03 -21.12 -5.15
N PHE A 136 -14.15 -21.28 -3.84
CA PHE A 136 -13.53 -20.36 -2.88
C PHE A 136 -12.01 -20.36 -3.02
N ASP A 137 -11.39 -21.54 -3.10
CA ASP A 137 -9.93 -21.68 -3.29
C ASP A 137 -9.46 -20.99 -4.58
N LEU A 138 -10.18 -21.22 -5.69
CA LEU A 138 -9.85 -20.55 -6.96
C LEU A 138 -9.91 -19.04 -6.85
N VAL A 139 -10.97 -18.53 -6.26
CA VAL A 139 -11.20 -17.08 -6.09
C VAL A 139 -10.20 -16.47 -5.10
N ASP A 140 -9.83 -17.20 -4.03
CA ASP A 140 -8.82 -16.80 -3.06
C ASP A 140 -7.43 -16.68 -3.71
N HIS A 141 -7.04 -17.67 -4.52
CA HIS A 141 -5.80 -17.60 -5.28
C HIS A 141 -5.78 -16.44 -6.29
N LEU A 142 -6.89 -16.22 -7.00
CA LEU A 142 -6.99 -15.12 -7.97
C LEU A 142 -6.88 -13.75 -7.28
N SER A 143 -7.68 -13.53 -6.23
CA SER A 143 -7.64 -12.30 -5.45
C SER A 143 -6.23 -12.03 -4.88
N THR A 144 -5.63 -13.05 -4.27
CA THR A 144 -4.28 -12.98 -3.70
C THR A 144 -3.21 -12.71 -4.76
N ALA A 145 -3.32 -13.33 -5.96
CA ALA A 145 -2.40 -13.07 -7.05
C ALA A 145 -2.50 -11.64 -7.58
N LEU A 146 -3.71 -11.07 -7.62
CA LEU A 146 -3.92 -9.70 -8.08
C LEU A 146 -3.42 -8.67 -7.05
N SER A 147 -3.81 -8.79 -5.78
CA SER A 147 -3.45 -7.82 -4.74
C SER A 147 -2.04 -8.08 -4.18
N GLY A 148 -1.77 -9.27 -3.71
CA GLY A 148 -0.47 -9.62 -3.11
C GLY A 148 0.64 -9.84 -4.13
N GLY A 149 0.34 -10.33 -5.33
CA GLY A 149 1.31 -10.62 -6.38
C GLY A 149 1.56 -9.44 -7.30
N VAL A 150 0.62 -9.18 -8.21
CA VAL A 150 0.77 -8.18 -9.27
C VAL A 150 0.87 -6.77 -8.69
N ALA A 151 -0.04 -6.39 -7.79
CA ALA A 151 -0.06 -5.06 -7.22
C ALA A 151 1.22 -4.75 -6.43
N ASN A 152 1.64 -5.62 -5.52
CA ASN A 152 2.87 -5.41 -4.73
C ASN A 152 4.12 -5.31 -5.62
N THR A 153 4.20 -6.08 -6.70
CA THR A 153 5.32 -5.98 -7.66
C THR A 153 5.33 -4.61 -8.34
N LEU A 154 4.17 -4.13 -8.79
CA LEU A 154 4.05 -2.82 -9.44
C LEU A 154 4.31 -1.66 -8.47
N TYR A 155 3.87 -1.79 -7.21
CA TYR A 155 4.18 -0.83 -6.15
C TYR A 155 5.67 -0.80 -5.83
N PHE A 156 6.32 -1.97 -5.76
CA PHE A 156 7.77 -2.03 -5.58
C PHE A 156 8.49 -1.27 -6.71
N VAL A 157 8.14 -1.53 -7.97
CA VAL A 157 8.74 -0.81 -9.11
C VAL A 157 8.50 0.70 -8.99
N ALA A 158 7.26 1.12 -8.70
CA ALA A 158 6.93 2.52 -8.49
C ALA A 158 7.79 3.15 -7.39
N GLY A 159 7.90 2.47 -6.26
CA GLY A 159 8.67 2.93 -5.11
C GLY A 159 10.16 3.05 -5.37
N VAL A 160 10.75 2.08 -6.04
CA VAL A 160 12.17 2.12 -6.44
C VAL A 160 12.44 3.32 -7.35
N LEU A 161 11.56 3.58 -8.33
CA LEU A 161 11.69 4.75 -9.21
C LEU A 161 11.62 6.07 -8.44
N VAL A 162 10.73 6.17 -7.43
CA VAL A 162 10.68 7.34 -6.54
C VAL A 162 11.96 7.48 -5.72
N VAL A 163 12.45 6.39 -5.12
CA VAL A 163 13.69 6.41 -4.32
C VAL A 163 14.89 6.84 -5.15
N ILE A 164 15.02 6.34 -6.39
CA ILE A 164 16.06 6.78 -7.33
C ILE A 164 15.91 8.27 -7.66
N ALA A 165 14.69 8.75 -7.89
CA ALA A 165 14.45 10.16 -8.16
C ALA A 165 14.81 11.04 -6.96
N LEU A 166 14.44 10.63 -5.73
CA LEU A 166 14.79 11.34 -4.49
C LEU A 166 16.31 11.38 -4.26
N ALA A 167 17.02 10.29 -4.54
CA ALA A 167 18.48 10.22 -4.39
C ALA A 167 19.21 11.23 -5.29
N ARG A 168 18.63 11.56 -6.44
CA ARG A 168 19.22 12.50 -7.41
C ARG A 168 18.98 13.98 -7.07
N VAL A 169 17.96 14.29 -6.29
CA VAL A 169 17.62 15.68 -5.93
C VAL A 169 18.64 16.32 -4.98
N GLY A 170 19.45 15.52 -4.27
CA GLY A 170 20.54 16.00 -3.42
C GLY A 170 20.12 16.69 -2.11
N ASP A 171 18.91 17.22 -2.05
CA ASP A 171 18.39 17.95 -0.87
C ASP A 171 17.80 17.01 0.20
N PHE A 172 17.65 15.73 -0.12
CA PHE A 172 17.15 14.74 0.82
C PHE A 172 18.29 14.09 1.61
N PRO A 173 18.16 13.99 2.94
CA PRO A 173 19.09 13.22 3.73
C PRO A 173 19.18 11.77 3.23
N ARG A 174 20.39 11.25 3.09
CA ARG A 174 20.64 9.88 2.57
C ARG A 174 19.86 8.80 3.34
N TRP A 175 19.64 9.02 4.64
CA TRP A 175 18.90 8.07 5.47
C TRP A 175 17.41 7.96 5.06
N ILE A 176 16.76 9.04 4.59
CA ILE A 176 15.37 8.99 4.07
C ILE A 176 15.31 8.15 2.80
N THR A 177 16.28 8.32 1.92
CA THR A 177 16.40 7.52 0.69
C THR A 177 16.65 6.04 1.03
N ALA A 178 17.54 5.77 2.00
CA ALA A 178 17.80 4.42 2.48
C ALA A 178 16.56 3.77 3.11
N LEU A 179 15.85 4.51 3.98
CA LEU A 179 14.59 4.04 4.59
C LEU A 179 13.54 3.72 3.51
N GLY A 180 13.43 4.55 2.46
CA GLY A 180 12.57 4.26 1.31
C GLY A 180 12.98 2.98 0.59
N GLY A 181 14.27 2.78 0.36
CA GLY A 181 14.80 1.53 -0.22
C GLY A 181 14.41 0.31 0.61
N VAL A 182 14.57 0.37 1.93
CA VAL A 182 14.18 -0.72 2.85
C VAL A 182 12.67 -0.96 2.83
N ALA A 183 11.85 0.11 2.83
CA ALA A 183 10.40 -0.02 2.78
C ALA A 183 9.92 -0.73 1.50
N TRP A 184 10.48 -0.36 0.36
CA TRP A 184 10.09 -0.98 -0.91
C TRP A 184 10.66 -2.39 -1.09
N LEU A 185 11.84 -2.69 -0.55
CA LEU A 185 12.34 -4.07 -0.49
C LEU A 185 11.46 -4.94 0.42
N ALA A 186 10.93 -4.40 1.52
CA ALA A 186 9.97 -5.10 2.36
C ALA A 186 8.66 -5.37 1.60
N THR A 187 8.18 -4.41 0.77
CA THR A 187 7.02 -4.61 -0.11
C THR A 187 7.27 -5.73 -1.14
N LEU A 188 8.46 -5.77 -1.74
CA LEU A 188 8.83 -6.89 -2.62
C LEU A 188 8.88 -8.21 -1.84
N GLY A 189 9.41 -8.21 -0.63
CA GLY A 189 9.47 -9.40 0.24
C GLY A 189 8.08 -9.91 0.67
N ALA A 190 7.08 -9.02 0.74
CA ALA A 190 5.69 -9.42 0.99
C ALA A 190 5.07 -10.16 -0.20
N THR A 191 5.55 -9.96 -1.43
CA THR A 191 5.01 -10.62 -2.63
C THR A 191 5.13 -12.16 -2.57
N PRO A 192 6.30 -12.79 -2.35
CA PRO A 192 6.38 -14.24 -2.21
C PRO A 192 5.75 -14.74 -0.90
N ALA A 193 5.65 -13.90 0.13
CA ALA A 193 5.07 -14.27 1.42
C ALA A 193 3.59 -14.67 1.30
N ILE A 194 2.87 -14.20 0.26
CA ILE A 194 1.48 -14.62 0.02
C ILE A 194 1.32 -16.14 -0.16
N PHE A 195 2.38 -16.82 -0.61
CA PHE A 195 2.39 -18.29 -0.73
C PHE A 195 2.71 -19.01 0.59
N PHE A 196 3.02 -18.26 1.65
CA PHE A 196 3.38 -18.76 2.96
C PHE A 196 2.50 -18.08 4.03
N PRO A 197 1.28 -18.60 4.27
CA PRO A 197 0.30 -17.94 5.17
C PRO A 197 0.83 -17.62 6.58
N SER A 198 1.79 -18.40 7.08
CA SER A 198 2.38 -18.20 8.42
C SER A 198 3.23 -16.92 8.53
N ILE A 199 3.84 -16.48 7.43
CA ILE A 199 4.71 -15.27 7.44
C ILE A 199 4.07 -14.06 6.76
N ALA A 200 3.04 -14.28 5.94
CA ALA A 200 2.37 -13.22 5.18
C ALA A 200 1.92 -12.02 6.05
N PRO A 201 1.26 -12.22 7.21
CA PRO A 201 0.82 -11.10 8.05
C PRO A 201 1.98 -10.24 8.54
N VAL A 202 3.08 -10.86 8.96
CA VAL A 202 4.27 -10.15 9.46
C VAL A 202 4.95 -9.40 8.32
N ALA A 203 5.07 -10.01 7.14
CA ALA A 203 5.69 -9.39 5.98
C ALA A 203 4.89 -8.17 5.50
N VAL A 204 3.57 -8.30 5.37
CA VAL A 204 2.68 -7.19 4.97
C VAL A 204 2.68 -6.08 6.02
N ALA A 205 2.54 -6.41 7.31
CA ALA A 205 2.57 -5.43 8.39
C ALA A 205 3.90 -4.66 8.41
N SER A 206 5.03 -5.35 8.26
CA SER A 206 6.36 -4.74 8.22
C SER A 206 6.51 -3.78 7.04
N ALA A 207 6.05 -4.18 5.85
CA ALA A 207 6.10 -3.35 4.65
C ALA A 207 5.30 -2.05 4.82
N LEU A 208 4.06 -2.15 5.31
CA LEU A 208 3.18 -0.99 5.53
C LEU A 208 3.69 -0.07 6.62
N PHE A 209 4.27 -0.62 7.69
CA PHE A 209 4.84 0.17 8.78
C PHE A 209 6.07 0.96 8.31
N LEU A 210 6.98 0.30 7.60
CA LEU A 210 8.17 0.93 7.03
C LEU A 210 7.80 1.99 5.97
N TYR A 211 6.82 1.71 5.13
CA TYR A 211 6.30 2.67 4.17
C TYR A 211 5.70 3.90 4.85
N SER A 212 4.86 3.72 5.89
CA SER A 212 4.26 4.82 6.64
C SER A 212 5.30 5.64 7.40
N ALA A 213 6.31 4.99 7.98
CA ALA A 213 7.45 5.65 8.62
C ALA A 213 8.26 6.48 7.60
N TRP A 214 8.47 5.95 6.40
CA TRP A 214 9.15 6.67 5.32
C TRP A 214 8.37 7.91 4.87
N LEU A 215 7.05 7.83 4.71
CA LEU A 215 6.21 9.00 4.41
C LEU A 215 6.29 10.04 5.53
N GLY A 216 6.24 9.60 6.80
CA GLY A 216 6.43 10.47 7.97
C GLY A 216 7.78 11.18 7.95
N ALA A 217 8.85 10.47 7.64
CA ALA A 217 10.19 11.04 7.51
C ALA A 217 10.26 12.11 6.40
N ILE A 218 9.62 11.86 5.24
CA ILE A 218 9.52 12.85 4.16
C ILE A 218 8.76 14.10 4.61
N VAL A 219 7.64 13.94 5.32
CA VAL A 219 6.83 15.06 5.81
C VAL A 219 7.62 15.93 6.80
N ILE A 220 8.29 15.28 7.76
CA ILE A 220 9.00 15.98 8.83
C ILE A 220 10.26 16.66 8.30
N TRP A 221 11.09 15.94 7.56
CA TRP A 221 12.41 16.39 7.12
C TRP A 221 12.45 16.99 5.73
N GLY A 222 11.89 16.28 4.76
CA GLY A 222 11.97 16.69 3.35
C GLY A 222 11.19 17.97 3.02
N MET A 223 10.22 18.31 3.85
CA MET A 223 9.37 19.49 3.69
C MET A 223 9.61 20.56 4.77
N GLY A 224 10.47 20.28 5.77
CA GLY A 224 10.75 21.16 6.91
C GLY A 224 11.87 22.16 6.70
N THR A 225 12.85 21.85 5.88
CA THR A 225 14.14 22.58 5.76
C THR A 225 14.11 23.84 4.91
N ARG A 226 12.95 24.47 4.66
CA ARG A 226 12.85 25.69 3.84
C ARG A 226 13.48 26.95 4.45
N SER A 227 13.79 27.00 5.73
CA SER A 227 14.45 28.17 6.32
C SER A 227 15.88 28.39 5.82
N THR A 228 16.59 27.32 5.48
CA THR A 228 17.95 27.35 4.93
C THR A 228 18.01 27.62 3.42
N LEU A 229 16.97 27.25 2.66
CA LEU A 229 16.93 27.48 1.21
C LEU A 229 16.53 28.93 0.88
N ALA A 230 15.61 29.53 1.62
CA ALA A 230 15.24 30.93 1.45
C ALA A 230 16.44 31.88 1.69
N SER A 231 17.31 31.55 2.66
CA SER A 231 18.51 32.37 2.94
C SER A 231 19.59 32.27 1.86
N ARG A 232 19.68 31.17 1.09
CA ARG A 232 20.64 31.04 -0.01
C ARG A 232 20.23 31.83 -1.28
N PHE A 233 18.94 32.00 -1.52
CA PHE A 233 18.45 32.77 -2.66
C PHE A 233 18.48 34.29 -2.43
N THR A 234 18.49 34.78 -1.17
CA THR A 234 18.63 36.17 -0.85
C THR A 234 20.07 36.67 -0.82
N SER A 235 21.07 35.78 -0.76
CA SER A 235 22.51 36.15 -0.73
C SER A 235 23.16 36.26 -2.11
N SER A 236 22.46 35.91 -3.20
CA SER A 236 22.97 35.97 -4.58
C SER A 236 22.48 37.18 -5.38
N ALA A 237 21.90 38.19 -4.74
CA ALA A 237 21.67 39.46 -5.40
C ALA A 237 23.04 40.13 -5.71
N PRO A 238 23.34 40.47 -6.98
CA PRO A 238 24.59 41.17 -7.30
C PRO A 238 24.60 42.50 -6.55
N ARG A 239 25.65 42.70 -5.77
CA ARG A 239 25.94 44.05 -5.25
C ARG A 239 26.32 44.91 -6.44
N VAL A 240 25.42 45.80 -6.82
CA VAL A 240 25.67 46.90 -7.76
C VAL A 240 26.52 47.95 -7.07
#